data_2bcc328ae111f6f9a2455d740485da70
#
_entry.id   2bcc328ae111f6f9a2455d740485da70
#
_cell.length_a   1.000
_cell.length_b   1.000
_cell.length_c   1.000
_cell.angle_alpha   90.00
_cell.angle_beta   90.00
_cell.angle_gamma   90.00
#
_symmetry.space_group_name_H-M   'P 1'
#
loop_
_entity.id
_entity.type
_entity.pdbx_description
1 polymer ?
#
loop_
_entity_poly.entity_id
_entity_poly.type
_entity_poly.pdbx_seq_one_letter_code
_entity_poly.pdbx_strand_id
1 'polypeptide(L)'
;MKTLLKNARELKGLKTREVAQLLGIDQALISKFESGTRKPTREQVVKLASLLEIDLETIMVVWLKEKILYEIGEDEFALKALLVAEEEIRYQSKPSKKKLSTTLQKILDEIDTLKTKLDGFRQFDSYRIAQALELEYTFESNRIEGNTMTLRETDLVINEGLTISGKSMREHLEVINHQEAIAYIKDLMQRNSSINEREVLSIHNLILRGIHPEDAGRYRKVQVMIQGSSHMPPQPFLVAKEMENFFIWYETNKSILHPIVLAAEIHERLVTIHPFIDGNGRTSRLVMNLILLQHGYIIANIKGDYDSRMQYYQALETAQTKNNKEDFLLFIAQMEKESLERYLNIIGQ
;
A
#
# COMPACT_ATOMS: atom_id res chain seq x y z
N MET A 1 -21.17 -26.46 5.24
CA MET A 1 -20.72 -27.33 6.35
C MET A 1 -21.39 -28.72 6.32
N LYS A 2 -22.69 -28.82 6.08
CA LYS A 2 -23.42 -30.10 6.04
C LYS A 2 -22.75 -31.20 5.21
N THR A 3 -22.43 -30.90 3.96
CA THR A 3 -21.80 -31.83 3.01
C THR A 3 -20.39 -32.21 3.46
N LEU A 4 -19.60 -31.26 4.00
CA LEU A 4 -18.27 -31.50 4.51
C LEU A 4 -18.26 -32.49 5.67
N LEU A 5 -19.14 -32.30 6.66
CA LEU A 5 -19.25 -33.20 7.81
C LEU A 5 -19.69 -34.60 7.40
N LYS A 6 -20.73 -34.68 6.56
CA LYS A 6 -21.26 -35.99 6.09
C LYS A 6 -20.20 -36.77 5.32
N ASN A 7 -19.53 -36.14 4.35
CA ASN A 7 -18.50 -36.77 3.54
C ASN A 7 -17.32 -37.27 4.40
N ALA A 8 -16.84 -36.44 5.33
CA ALA A 8 -15.74 -36.81 6.20
C ALA A 8 -16.10 -37.99 7.11
N ARG A 9 -17.33 -38.05 7.66
CA ARG A 9 -17.83 -39.15 8.44
C ARG A 9 -17.92 -40.45 7.61
N GLU A 10 -18.44 -40.34 6.40
CA GLU A 10 -18.60 -41.48 5.48
C GLU A 10 -17.25 -42.01 5.03
N LEU A 11 -16.27 -41.19 4.75
CA LEU A 11 -14.90 -41.57 4.44
C LEU A 11 -14.24 -42.35 5.57
N LYS A 12 -14.58 -42.06 6.83
CA LYS A 12 -14.12 -42.83 8.01
C LYS A 12 -14.96 -44.04 8.31
N GLY A 13 -15.99 -44.34 7.52
CA GLY A 13 -16.87 -45.50 7.73
C GLY A 13 -17.74 -45.42 9.00
N LEU A 14 -17.84 -44.22 9.62
CA LEU A 14 -18.55 -44.02 10.88
C LEU A 14 -20.05 -43.82 10.66
N LYS A 15 -20.89 -44.37 11.55
CA LYS A 15 -22.30 -44.04 11.64
C LYS A 15 -22.54 -42.78 12.49
N THR A 16 -23.61 -42.04 12.27
CA THR A 16 -23.94 -40.85 13.07
C THR A 16 -23.99 -41.11 14.57
N ARG A 17 -24.47 -42.29 15.00
CA ARG A 17 -24.50 -42.71 16.42
C ARG A 17 -23.10 -42.90 17.02
N GLU A 18 -22.14 -43.37 16.22
CA GLU A 18 -20.76 -43.61 16.67
C GLU A 18 -20.04 -42.26 16.88
N VAL A 19 -20.22 -41.31 15.94
CA VAL A 19 -19.73 -39.95 16.10
C VAL A 19 -20.35 -39.28 17.33
N ALA A 20 -21.65 -39.44 17.54
CA ALA A 20 -22.35 -38.91 18.71
C ALA A 20 -21.80 -39.46 20.04
N GLN A 21 -21.59 -40.75 20.08
CA GLN A 21 -21.00 -41.46 21.25
C GLN A 21 -19.57 -40.95 21.55
N LEU A 22 -18.73 -40.84 20.53
CA LEU A 22 -17.33 -40.39 20.68
C LEU A 22 -17.24 -38.93 21.12
N LEU A 23 -18.20 -38.09 20.72
CA LEU A 23 -18.27 -36.70 21.12
C LEU A 23 -19.07 -36.41 22.39
N GLY A 24 -19.74 -37.42 22.94
CA GLY A 24 -20.59 -37.27 24.12
C GLY A 24 -21.81 -36.36 23.90
N ILE A 25 -22.41 -36.43 22.69
CA ILE A 25 -23.58 -35.63 22.32
C ILE A 25 -24.70 -36.48 21.77
N ASP A 26 -25.91 -35.92 21.69
CA ASP A 26 -27.07 -36.65 21.16
C ASP A 26 -26.90 -36.94 19.65
N GLN A 27 -27.25 -38.17 19.24
CA GLN A 27 -27.22 -38.59 17.83
C GLN A 27 -28.08 -37.69 16.92
N ALA A 28 -29.24 -37.22 17.43
CA ALA A 28 -30.12 -36.33 16.69
C ALA A 28 -29.40 -35.01 16.34
N LEU A 29 -28.45 -34.56 17.17
CA LEU A 29 -27.66 -33.34 16.86
C LEU A 29 -26.73 -33.58 15.67
N ILE A 30 -26.04 -34.72 15.58
CA ILE A 30 -25.19 -35.06 14.42
C ILE A 30 -26.03 -35.06 13.14
N SER A 31 -27.19 -35.72 13.16
CA SER A 31 -28.09 -35.75 12.03
C SER A 31 -28.57 -34.35 11.63
N LYS A 32 -28.84 -33.45 12.60
CA LYS A 32 -29.23 -32.06 12.36
C LYS A 32 -28.09 -31.21 11.81
N PHE A 33 -26.84 -31.47 12.21
CA PHE A 33 -25.65 -30.80 11.64
C PHE A 33 -25.42 -31.21 10.18
N GLU A 34 -25.56 -32.50 9.86
CA GLU A 34 -25.42 -33.01 8.50
C GLU A 34 -26.60 -32.64 7.57
N SER A 35 -27.80 -32.44 8.10
CA SER A 35 -28.93 -31.92 7.33
C SER A 35 -28.91 -30.40 7.18
N GLY A 36 -28.15 -29.69 8.01
CA GLY A 36 -28.07 -28.24 8.05
C GLY A 36 -29.22 -27.58 8.82
N THR A 37 -30.09 -28.35 9.50
CA THR A 37 -31.20 -27.84 10.29
C THR A 37 -30.77 -27.23 11.63
N ARG A 38 -29.58 -27.54 12.09
CA ARG A 38 -28.93 -26.93 13.26
C ARG A 38 -27.45 -26.74 13.01
N LYS A 39 -26.90 -25.63 13.51
CA LYS A 39 -25.45 -25.35 13.45
C LYS A 39 -24.79 -25.81 14.75
N PRO A 40 -23.61 -26.44 14.69
CA PRO A 40 -22.83 -26.78 15.89
C PRO A 40 -22.26 -25.52 16.53
N THR A 41 -21.97 -25.58 17.83
CA THR A 41 -21.17 -24.56 18.52
C THR A 41 -19.74 -24.60 18.06
N ARG A 42 -18.95 -23.55 18.36
CA ARG A 42 -17.52 -23.51 18.04
C ARG A 42 -16.75 -24.68 18.63
N GLU A 43 -17.02 -25.05 19.89
CA GLU A 43 -16.40 -26.19 20.54
C GLU A 43 -16.74 -27.52 19.86
N GLN A 44 -17.99 -27.68 19.43
CA GLN A 44 -18.42 -28.87 18.70
C GLN A 44 -17.75 -28.94 17.33
N VAL A 45 -17.54 -27.80 16.64
CA VAL A 45 -16.79 -27.76 15.37
C VAL A 45 -15.35 -28.21 15.55
N VAL A 46 -14.67 -27.74 16.61
CA VAL A 46 -13.29 -28.15 16.91
C VAL A 46 -13.20 -29.64 17.20
N LYS A 47 -14.13 -30.19 18.02
CA LYS A 47 -14.20 -31.63 18.32
C LYS A 47 -14.51 -32.47 17.09
N LEU A 48 -15.42 -32.03 16.24
CA LEU A 48 -15.74 -32.66 14.95
C LEU A 48 -14.57 -32.65 13.98
N ALA A 49 -13.84 -31.54 13.90
CA ALA A 49 -12.63 -31.41 13.08
C ALA A 49 -11.58 -32.48 13.49
N SER A 50 -11.29 -32.56 14.78
CA SER A 50 -10.32 -33.53 15.32
C SER A 50 -10.75 -34.98 15.10
N LEU A 51 -12.03 -35.29 15.38
CA LEU A 51 -12.54 -36.66 15.24
C LEU A 51 -12.59 -37.13 13.80
N LEU A 52 -13.01 -36.26 12.91
CA LEU A 52 -13.22 -36.56 11.47
C LEU A 52 -11.97 -36.27 10.62
N GLU A 53 -10.86 -35.83 11.25
CA GLU A 53 -9.61 -35.44 10.56
C GLU A 53 -9.84 -34.39 9.46
N ILE A 54 -10.73 -33.46 9.73
CA ILE A 54 -10.94 -32.32 8.86
C ILE A 54 -9.97 -31.20 9.27
N ASP A 55 -9.31 -30.59 8.30
CA ASP A 55 -8.49 -29.40 8.58
C ASP A 55 -9.30 -28.34 9.33
N LEU A 56 -8.75 -27.90 10.47
CA LEU A 56 -9.44 -26.99 11.38
C LEU A 56 -9.74 -25.64 10.73
N GLU A 57 -8.82 -25.11 9.94
CA GLU A 57 -9.01 -23.85 9.23
C GLU A 57 -10.16 -23.95 8.23
N THR A 58 -10.15 -25.00 7.43
CA THR A 58 -11.19 -25.27 6.42
C THR A 58 -12.58 -25.33 7.04
N ILE A 59 -12.77 -26.12 8.12
CA ILE A 59 -14.09 -26.25 8.74
C ILE A 59 -14.53 -24.97 9.46
N MET A 60 -13.59 -24.24 10.08
CA MET A 60 -13.87 -22.97 10.76
C MET A 60 -14.27 -21.88 9.79
N VAL A 61 -13.60 -21.79 8.65
CA VAL A 61 -13.98 -20.84 7.58
C VAL A 61 -15.40 -21.12 7.06
N VAL A 62 -15.70 -22.38 6.79
CA VAL A 62 -17.05 -22.79 6.33
C VAL A 62 -18.10 -22.47 7.40
N TRP A 63 -17.81 -22.75 8.68
CA TRP A 63 -18.72 -22.47 9.79
C TRP A 63 -18.99 -20.99 9.97
N LEU A 64 -17.93 -20.15 9.97
CA LEU A 64 -18.06 -18.69 10.05
C LEU A 64 -18.83 -18.12 8.87
N LYS A 65 -18.50 -18.55 7.64
CA LYS A 65 -19.23 -18.13 6.43
C LYS A 65 -20.73 -18.40 6.54
N GLU A 66 -21.13 -19.60 7.00
CA GLU A 66 -22.55 -19.91 7.15
C GLU A 66 -23.23 -19.07 8.25
N LYS A 67 -22.50 -18.69 9.31
CA LYS A 67 -23.04 -17.76 10.33
C LYS A 67 -23.28 -16.39 9.75
N ILE A 68 -22.29 -15.84 9.04
CA ILE A 68 -22.38 -14.53 8.40
C ILE A 68 -23.57 -14.49 7.43
N LEU A 69 -23.67 -15.48 6.53
CA LEU A 69 -24.77 -15.54 5.57
C LEU A 69 -26.15 -15.69 6.23
N TYR A 70 -26.21 -16.33 7.41
CA TYR A 70 -27.47 -16.44 8.16
C TYR A 70 -27.90 -15.11 8.78
N GLU A 71 -26.96 -14.34 9.34
CA GLU A 71 -27.24 -13.04 9.98
C GLU A 71 -27.56 -11.95 8.94
N ILE A 72 -26.90 -11.99 7.79
CA ILE A 72 -27.09 -10.98 6.72
C ILE A 72 -28.39 -11.24 5.94
N GLY A 73 -28.78 -12.52 5.75
CA GLY A 73 -29.98 -12.88 4.98
C GLY A 73 -29.91 -12.46 3.52
N GLU A 74 -31.03 -11.99 2.99
CA GLU A 74 -31.21 -11.47 1.64
C GLU A 74 -31.31 -9.92 1.62
N ASP A 75 -30.67 -9.25 2.57
CA ASP A 75 -30.69 -7.79 2.67
C ASP A 75 -29.98 -7.15 1.45
N GLU A 76 -30.58 -6.11 0.88
CA GLU A 76 -30.02 -5.41 -0.30
C GLU A 76 -28.64 -4.78 -0.04
N PHE A 77 -28.33 -4.48 1.23
CA PHE A 77 -27.03 -3.93 1.65
C PHE A 77 -26.03 -4.99 2.10
N ALA A 78 -26.40 -6.29 2.06
CA ALA A 78 -25.60 -7.39 2.58
C ALA A 78 -24.15 -7.40 2.04
N LEU A 79 -23.99 -7.24 0.72
CA LEU A 79 -22.67 -7.23 0.10
C LEU A 79 -21.84 -6.02 0.55
N LYS A 80 -22.47 -4.85 0.65
CA LYS A 80 -21.81 -3.64 1.10
C LYS A 80 -21.36 -3.75 2.56
N ALA A 81 -22.20 -4.30 3.42
CA ALA A 81 -21.87 -4.55 4.83
C ALA A 81 -20.73 -5.54 4.99
N LEU A 82 -20.68 -6.61 4.16
CA LEU A 82 -19.57 -7.57 4.17
C LEU A 82 -18.25 -6.94 3.76
N LEU A 83 -18.24 -6.09 2.74
CA LEU A 83 -17.04 -5.39 2.31
C LEU A 83 -16.49 -4.47 3.41
N VAL A 84 -17.37 -3.71 4.07
CA VAL A 84 -16.97 -2.85 5.21
C VAL A 84 -16.43 -3.68 6.38
N ALA A 85 -17.09 -4.80 6.71
CA ALA A 85 -16.64 -5.69 7.78
C ALA A 85 -15.29 -6.37 7.45
N GLU A 86 -15.06 -6.78 6.21
CA GLU A 86 -13.77 -7.32 5.75
C GLU A 86 -12.64 -6.32 5.98
N GLU A 87 -12.85 -5.07 5.60
CA GLU A 87 -11.90 -3.98 5.77
C GLU A 87 -11.58 -3.74 7.25
N GLU A 88 -12.60 -3.70 8.11
CA GLU A 88 -12.42 -3.55 9.56
C GLU A 88 -11.63 -4.71 10.18
N ILE A 89 -11.91 -5.94 9.77
CA ILE A 89 -11.18 -7.14 10.24
C ILE A 89 -9.72 -7.10 9.78
N ARG A 90 -9.46 -6.72 8.53
CA ARG A 90 -8.09 -6.53 8.01
C ARG A 90 -7.32 -5.49 8.81
N TYR A 91 -7.99 -4.41 9.18
CA TYR A 91 -7.40 -3.34 9.98
C TYR A 91 -7.11 -3.76 11.42
N GLN A 92 -8.06 -4.46 12.07
CA GLN A 92 -7.93 -4.92 13.46
C GLN A 92 -6.95 -6.10 13.62
N SER A 93 -6.63 -6.82 12.55
CA SER A 93 -5.55 -7.79 12.59
C SER A 93 -4.25 -7.02 12.87
N LYS A 94 -3.87 -6.98 14.17
CA LYS A 94 -2.67 -6.28 14.68
C LYS A 94 -1.51 -6.59 13.75
N PRO A 95 -0.70 -5.60 13.36
CA PRO A 95 0.54 -5.88 12.68
C PRO A 95 1.33 -6.81 13.62
N SER A 96 1.44 -8.08 13.24
CA SER A 96 2.48 -8.90 13.83
C SER A 96 3.76 -8.13 13.54
N LYS A 97 4.64 -7.94 14.54
CA LYS A 97 6.01 -7.47 14.29
C LYS A 97 6.65 -8.52 13.37
N LYS A 98 6.35 -8.44 12.07
CA LYS A 98 7.03 -9.27 11.07
C LYS A 98 8.50 -8.90 11.21
N LYS A 99 9.29 -9.84 11.66
CA LYS A 99 10.73 -9.69 11.70
C LYS A 99 11.17 -9.39 10.28
N LEU A 100 11.84 -8.26 10.08
CA LEU A 100 12.42 -7.91 8.78
C LEU A 100 13.32 -9.07 8.32
N SER A 101 13.37 -9.30 7.03
CA SER A 101 14.31 -10.27 6.49
C SER A 101 15.75 -9.84 6.76
N THR A 102 16.66 -10.80 6.79
CA THR A 102 18.10 -10.52 6.95
C THR A 102 18.64 -9.64 5.82
N THR A 103 18.10 -9.80 4.61
CA THR A 103 18.47 -9.01 3.44
C THR A 103 18.04 -7.55 3.60
N LEU A 104 16.79 -7.32 3.97
CA LEU A 104 16.28 -5.96 4.19
C LEU A 104 17.01 -5.28 5.36
N GLN A 105 17.21 -5.99 6.47
CA GLN A 105 17.94 -5.43 7.61
C GLN A 105 19.37 -5.01 7.21
N LYS A 106 20.09 -5.82 6.44
CA LYS A 106 21.42 -5.49 5.96
C LYS A 106 21.45 -4.21 5.13
N ILE A 107 20.50 -4.04 4.19
CA ILE A 107 20.41 -2.82 3.38
C ILE A 107 20.10 -1.60 4.25
N LEU A 108 19.22 -1.73 5.24
CA LEU A 108 18.90 -0.64 6.17
C LEU A 108 20.13 -0.22 7.00
N ASP A 109 20.92 -1.17 7.49
CA ASP A 109 22.15 -0.89 8.22
C ASP A 109 23.20 -0.15 7.33
N GLU A 110 23.28 -0.52 6.04
CA GLU A 110 24.11 0.17 5.05
C GLU A 110 23.61 1.61 4.80
N ILE A 111 22.30 1.81 4.67
CA ILE A 111 21.66 3.12 4.51
C ILE A 111 21.93 4.01 5.74
N ASP A 112 21.81 3.49 6.96
CA ASP A 112 22.07 4.23 8.18
C ASP A 112 23.55 4.66 8.28
N THR A 113 24.46 3.81 7.78
CA THR A 113 25.87 4.15 7.66
C THR A 113 26.09 5.30 6.67
N LEU A 114 25.43 5.26 5.51
CA LEU A 114 25.51 6.33 4.51
C LEU A 114 24.88 7.63 5.03
N LYS A 115 23.75 7.53 5.73
CA LYS A 115 23.10 8.68 6.36
C LYS A 115 23.99 9.34 7.40
N THR A 116 24.67 8.56 8.22
CA THR A 116 25.64 9.09 9.20
C THR A 116 26.78 9.87 8.52
N LYS A 117 27.27 9.38 7.38
CA LYS A 117 28.24 10.13 6.56
C LYS A 117 27.63 11.42 6.01
N LEU A 118 26.43 11.36 5.47
CA LEU A 118 25.70 12.53 4.96
C LEU A 118 25.57 13.61 6.04
N ASP A 119 25.19 13.23 7.26
CA ASP A 119 25.03 14.17 8.38
C ASP A 119 26.34 14.92 8.71
N GLY A 120 27.50 14.30 8.49
CA GLY A 120 28.81 14.94 8.60
C GLY A 120 29.09 15.97 7.50
N PHE A 121 28.44 15.87 6.35
CA PHE A 121 28.66 16.77 5.21
C PHE A 121 27.61 17.87 5.07
N ARG A 122 26.52 17.88 5.87
CA ARG A 122 25.39 18.83 5.72
C ARG A 122 25.79 20.30 5.75
N GLN A 123 26.87 20.66 6.41
CA GLN A 123 27.40 22.04 6.40
C GLN A 123 27.95 22.46 5.03
N PHE A 124 28.18 21.52 4.13
CA PHE A 124 28.69 21.75 2.77
C PHE A 124 27.58 21.56 1.71
N ASP A 125 26.33 21.38 2.14
CA ASP A 125 25.21 21.19 1.21
C ASP A 125 25.14 22.35 0.22
N SER A 126 25.34 22.00 -1.05
CA SER A 126 25.25 22.98 -2.14
C SER A 126 23.79 23.06 -2.61
N TYR A 127 23.20 24.26 -2.52
CA TYR A 127 21.89 24.54 -3.07
C TYR A 127 21.76 24.09 -4.55
N ARG A 128 22.82 24.24 -5.35
CA ARG A 128 22.84 23.82 -6.76
C ARG A 128 22.74 22.31 -6.93
N ILE A 129 23.38 21.52 -6.06
CA ILE A 129 23.31 20.06 -6.11
C ILE A 129 21.87 19.62 -5.75
N ALA A 130 21.29 20.18 -4.69
CA ALA A 130 19.92 19.92 -4.32
C ALA A 130 18.92 20.22 -5.45
N GLN A 131 19.06 21.39 -6.10
CA GLN A 131 18.24 21.75 -7.25
C GLN A 131 18.39 20.77 -8.42
N ALA A 132 19.62 20.34 -8.74
CA ALA A 132 19.84 19.40 -9.84
C ALA A 132 19.17 18.03 -9.56
N LEU A 133 19.21 17.55 -8.32
CA LEU A 133 18.58 16.31 -7.91
C LEU A 133 17.03 16.43 -7.87
N GLU A 134 16.49 17.56 -7.47
CA GLU A 134 15.06 17.84 -7.49
C GLU A 134 14.53 17.92 -8.94
N LEU A 135 15.30 18.53 -9.84
CA LEU A 135 14.99 18.54 -11.27
C LEU A 135 14.96 17.13 -11.86
N GLU A 136 15.97 16.32 -11.54
CA GLU A 136 16.00 14.92 -11.98
C GLU A 136 14.83 14.11 -11.41
N TYR A 137 14.49 14.29 -10.14
CA TYR A 137 13.33 13.64 -9.54
C TYR A 137 12.03 14.07 -10.21
N THR A 138 11.87 15.35 -10.55
CA THR A 138 10.73 15.84 -11.31
C THR A 138 10.65 15.16 -12.68
N PHE A 139 11.76 15.09 -13.38
CA PHE A 139 11.85 14.42 -14.68
C PHE A 139 11.47 12.94 -14.58
N GLU A 140 12.12 12.18 -13.69
CA GLU A 140 11.91 10.73 -13.58
C GLU A 140 10.49 10.40 -13.09
N SER A 141 9.98 11.12 -12.11
CA SER A 141 8.64 10.88 -11.56
C SER A 141 7.53 11.12 -12.60
N ASN A 142 7.68 12.13 -13.47
CA ASN A 142 6.73 12.36 -14.56
C ASN A 142 6.92 11.38 -15.72
N ARG A 143 8.16 10.95 -16.01
CA ARG A 143 8.48 9.94 -17.01
C ARG A 143 7.86 8.59 -16.68
N ILE A 144 7.78 8.19 -15.41
CA ILE A 144 7.05 6.99 -14.96
C ILE A 144 5.59 7.04 -15.43
N GLU A 145 4.96 8.21 -15.36
CA GLU A 145 3.56 8.43 -15.74
C GLU A 145 3.36 8.69 -17.25
N GLY A 146 4.45 8.61 -18.04
CA GLY A 146 4.38 8.73 -19.50
C GLY A 146 4.65 10.11 -20.07
N ASN A 147 5.10 11.08 -19.27
CA ASN A 147 5.60 12.36 -19.78
C ASN A 147 6.82 12.12 -20.68
N THR A 148 6.84 12.76 -21.83
CA THR A 148 7.85 12.51 -22.88
C THR A 148 8.96 13.55 -22.94
N MET A 149 8.96 14.55 -22.06
CA MET A 149 10.04 15.53 -21.94
C MET A 149 11.37 14.84 -21.59
N THR A 150 12.46 15.33 -22.14
CA THR A 150 13.80 15.00 -21.70
C THR A 150 14.17 15.79 -20.44
N LEU A 151 15.22 15.37 -19.72
CA LEU A 151 15.73 16.11 -18.55
C LEU A 151 16.06 17.56 -18.91
N ARG A 152 16.67 17.80 -20.08
CA ARG A 152 17.00 19.14 -20.55
C ARG A 152 15.77 19.98 -20.86
N GLU A 153 14.74 19.40 -21.47
CA GLU A 153 13.47 20.08 -21.73
C GLU A 153 12.75 20.42 -20.43
N THR A 154 12.77 19.49 -19.46
CA THR A 154 12.24 19.73 -18.10
C THR A 154 12.95 20.90 -17.43
N ASP A 155 14.26 20.99 -17.53
CA ASP A 155 15.08 22.12 -17.03
C ASP A 155 14.68 23.46 -17.68
N LEU A 156 14.57 23.48 -19.01
CA LEU A 156 14.14 24.68 -19.75
C LEU A 156 12.74 25.16 -19.34
N VAL A 157 11.82 24.23 -19.09
CA VAL A 157 10.46 24.59 -18.65
C VAL A 157 10.47 25.14 -17.24
N ILE A 158 11.18 24.50 -16.30
CA ILE A 158 11.14 24.86 -14.88
C ILE A 158 11.98 26.11 -14.60
N ASN A 159 13.22 26.17 -15.09
CA ASN A 159 14.17 27.21 -14.72
C ASN A 159 14.15 28.41 -15.67
N GLU A 160 13.82 28.20 -16.95
CA GLU A 160 13.79 29.26 -17.94
C GLU A 160 12.38 29.72 -18.34
N GLY A 161 11.34 28.98 -17.90
CA GLY A 161 9.94 29.28 -18.24
C GLY A 161 9.61 29.11 -19.72
N LEU A 162 10.37 28.29 -20.45
CA LEU A 162 10.20 28.10 -21.89
C LEU A 162 9.14 27.06 -22.20
N THR A 163 8.45 27.23 -23.33
CA THR A 163 7.57 26.20 -23.90
C THR A 163 8.33 25.37 -24.92
N ILE A 164 8.15 24.04 -24.86
CA ILE A 164 8.85 23.09 -25.74
C ILE A 164 7.94 22.71 -26.92
N SER A 165 8.43 22.94 -28.12
CA SER A 165 7.71 22.57 -29.35
C SER A 165 7.47 21.08 -29.42
N GLY A 166 6.25 20.67 -29.80
CA GLY A 166 5.86 19.27 -29.91
C GLY A 166 5.46 18.61 -28.58
N LYS A 167 5.51 19.31 -27.45
CA LYS A 167 5.00 18.85 -26.16
C LYS A 167 3.65 19.50 -25.84
N SER A 168 2.76 18.74 -25.24
CA SER A 168 1.43 19.22 -24.86
C SER A 168 1.49 20.19 -23.69
N MET A 169 0.47 21.03 -23.52
CA MET A 169 0.29 21.88 -22.33
C MET A 169 0.21 21.01 -21.06
N ARG A 170 -0.40 19.83 -21.14
CA ARG A 170 -0.47 18.89 -20.03
C ARG A 170 0.94 18.49 -19.54
N GLU A 171 1.84 18.13 -20.45
CA GLU A 171 3.20 17.74 -20.09
C GLU A 171 3.97 18.88 -19.43
N HIS A 172 3.77 20.14 -19.89
CA HIS A 172 4.36 21.32 -19.24
C HIS A 172 3.82 21.50 -17.82
N LEU A 173 2.49 21.42 -17.64
CA LEU A 173 1.88 21.55 -16.33
C LEU A 173 2.29 20.42 -15.39
N GLU A 174 2.47 19.21 -15.87
CA GLU A 174 2.92 18.07 -15.04
C GLU A 174 4.28 18.35 -14.41
N VAL A 175 5.25 18.87 -15.15
CA VAL A 175 6.59 19.16 -14.59
C VAL A 175 6.58 20.39 -13.69
N ILE A 176 5.86 21.45 -14.04
CA ILE A 176 5.72 22.66 -13.22
C ILE A 176 5.03 22.32 -11.89
N ASN A 177 3.91 21.64 -11.95
CA ASN A 177 3.14 21.23 -10.78
C ASN A 177 3.93 20.32 -9.85
N HIS A 178 4.71 19.38 -10.41
CA HIS A 178 5.54 18.47 -9.63
C HIS A 178 6.65 19.24 -8.90
N GLN A 179 7.28 20.21 -9.53
CA GLN A 179 8.29 21.06 -8.89
C GLN A 179 7.70 21.89 -7.75
N GLU A 180 6.49 22.44 -7.92
CA GLU A 180 5.79 23.14 -6.85
C GLU A 180 5.42 22.19 -5.69
N ALA A 181 5.02 20.96 -6.00
CA ALA A 181 4.74 19.98 -4.99
C ALA A 181 6.00 19.56 -4.21
N ILE A 182 7.19 19.51 -4.84
CA ILE A 182 8.48 19.33 -4.15
C ILE A 182 8.73 20.50 -3.19
N ALA A 183 8.55 21.73 -3.62
CA ALA A 183 8.71 22.90 -2.76
C ALA A 183 7.76 22.83 -1.55
N TYR A 184 6.53 22.39 -1.76
CA TYR A 184 5.54 22.19 -0.70
C TYR A 184 5.94 21.11 0.32
N ILE A 185 6.39 19.95 -0.12
CA ILE A 185 6.85 18.90 0.83
C ILE A 185 8.09 19.33 1.61
N LYS A 186 8.97 20.16 1.03
CA LYS A 186 10.12 20.75 1.73
C LYS A 186 9.68 21.74 2.81
N ASP A 187 8.68 22.55 2.54
CA ASP A 187 8.06 23.45 3.53
C ASP A 187 7.41 22.64 4.68
N LEU A 188 6.67 21.57 4.36
CA LEU A 188 6.13 20.66 5.37
C LEU A 188 7.22 20.01 6.23
N MET A 189 8.33 19.60 5.62
CA MET A 189 9.49 19.05 6.33
C MET A 189 10.09 20.09 7.28
N GLN A 190 10.31 21.33 6.82
CA GLN A 190 10.87 22.41 7.65
C GLN A 190 9.97 22.74 8.86
N ARG A 191 8.65 22.69 8.69
CA ARG A 191 7.66 22.91 9.76
C ARG A 191 7.47 21.67 10.64
N ASN A 192 8.09 20.55 10.33
CA ASN A 192 7.89 19.26 10.99
C ASN A 192 6.40 18.87 11.06
N SER A 193 5.67 19.15 9.98
CA SER A 193 4.23 18.88 9.89
C SER A 193 3.96 17.38 9.80
N SER A 194 3.03 16.86 10.63
CA SER A 194 2.60 15.46 10.53
C SER A 194 1.82 15.23 9.22
N ILE A 195 2.00 14.06 8.63
CA ILE A 195 1.23 13.64 7.44
C ILE A 195 -0.23 13.41 7.88
N ASN A 196 -1.14 14.11 7.24
CA ASN A 196 -2.57 14.02 7.47
C ASN A 196 -3.34 14.18 6.15
N GLU A 197 -4.64 14.01 6.20
CA GLU A 197 -5.52 14.07 5.03
C GLU A 197 -5.36 15.40 4.26
N ARG A 198 -5.35 16.52 4.97
CA ARG A 198 -5.22 17.85 4.37
C ARG A 198 -3.94 17.96 3.54
N GLU A 199 -2.81 17.50 4.08
CA GLU A 199 -1.53 17.61 3.40
C GLU A 199 -1.47 16.69 2.16
N VAL A 200 -2.00 15.46 2.25
CA VAL A 200 -2.08 14.56 1.08
C VAL A 200 -2.98 15.15 0.00
N LEU A 201 -4.14 15.70 0.35
CA LEU A 201 -5.05 16.36 -0.60
C LEU A 201 -4.41 17.62 -1.20
N SER A 202 -3.63 18.38 -0.43
CA SER A 202 -2.91 19.56 -0.91
C SER A 202 -1.81 19.20 -1.92
N ILE A 203 -1.02 18.15 -1.64
CA ILE A 203 -0.02 17.62 -2.58
C ILE A 203 -0.69 17.17 -3.88
N HIS A 204 -1.78 16.40 -3.78
CA HIS A 204 -2.53 15.96 -4.95
C HIS A 204 -3.14 17.14 -5.74
N ASN A 205 -3.65 18.16 -5.04
CA ASN A 205 -4.16 19.38 -5.68
C ASN A 205 -3.09 20.06 -6.52
N LEU A 206 -1.88 20.21 -5.99
CA LEU A 206 -0.73 20.76 -6.72
C LEU A 206 -0.43 19.94 -7.97
N ILE A 207 -0.38 18.62 -7.87
CA ILE A 207 -0.06 17.70 -8.99
C ILE A 207 -1.06 17.84 -10.15
N LEU A 208 -2.34 18.03 -9.88
CA LEU A 208 -3.38 18.09 -10.91
C LEU A 208 -3.88 19.50 -11.24
N ARG A 209 -3.32 20.52 -10.60
CA ARG A 209 -3.74 21.92 -10.83
C ARG A 209 -3.61 22.31 -12.30
N GLY A 210 -4.71 22.78 -12.90
CA GLY A 210 -4.76 23.15 -14.31
C GLY A 210 -4.82 21.98 -15.31
N ILE A 211 -4.63 20.73 -14.84
CA ILE A 211 -4.74 19.51 -15.66
C ILE A 211 -6.14 18.92 -15.53
N HIS A 212 -6.57 18.64 -14.31
CA HIS A 212 -7.90 18.15 -13.95
C HIS A 212 -8.44 18.90 -12.73
N PRO A 213 -8.86 20.17 -12.90
CA PRO A 213 -9.23 21.02 -11.76
C PRO A 213 -10.43 20.49 -10.97
N GLU A 214 -11.32 19.73 -11.62
CA GLU A 214 -12.50 19.12 -10.97
C GLU A 214 -12.12 18.05 -9.93
N ASP A 215 -11.02 17.33 -10.19
CA ASP A 215 -10.56 16.18 -9.39
C ASP A 215 -9.40 16.53 -8.46
N ALA A 216 -8.75 17.67 -8.70
CA ALA A 216 -7.57 18.10 -7.94
C ALA A 216 -7.88 18.23 -6.44
N GLY A 217 -7.14 17.50 -5.59
CA GLY A 217 -7.32 17.50 -4.15
C GLY A 217 -8.61 16.86 -3.65
N ARG A 218 -9.22 15.97 -4.43
CA ARG A 218 -10.49 15.32 -4.07
C ARG A 218 -10.42 13.81 -4.29
N TYR A 219 -10.99 13.05 -3.37
CA TYR A 219 -11.16 11.62 -3.54
C TYR A 219 -12.15 11.31 -4.66
N ARG A 220 -11.85 10.24 -5.40
CA ARG A 220 -12.72 9.75 -6.47
C ARG A 220 -14.08 9.28 -5.96
N LYS A 221 -15.09 9.50 -6.78
CA LYS A 221 -16.47 9.04 -6.54
C LYS A 221 -16.89 7.93 -7.51
N VAL A 222 -15.96 7.53 -8.39
CA VAL A 222 -16.17 6.50 -9.41
C VAL A 222 -15.16 5.37 -9.22
N GLN A 223 -15.52 4.16 -9.69
CA GLN A 223 -14.58 3.05 -9.72
C GLN A 223 -13.53 3.30 -10.79
N VAL A 224 -12.28 2.95 -10.47
CA VAL A 224 -11.14 3.03 -11.37
C VAL A 224 -10.45 1.67 -11.48
N MET A 225 -9.71 1.50 -12.55
CA MET A 225 -8.83 0.35 -12.78
C MET A 225 -7.41 0.85 -12.96
N ILE A 226 -6.44 0.12 -12.42
CA ILE A 226 -5.02 0.41 -12.64
C ILE A 226 -4.59 -0.28 -13.91
N GLN A 227 -4.20 0.49 -14.92
CA GLN A 227 -3.80 -0.06 -16.21
C GLN A 227 -2.58 -0.97 -16.04
N GLY A 228 -2.68 -2.20 -16.54
CA GLY A 228 -1.60 -3.19 -16.49
C GLY A 228 -1.43 -3.92 -15.14
N SER A 229 -2.30 -3.67 -14.15
CA SER A 229 -2.31 -4.39 -12.87
C SER A 229 -3.58 -5.23 -12.71
N SER A 230 -3.44 -6.37 -12.04
CA SER A 230 -4.57 -7.21 -11.60
C SER A 230 -5.18 -6.76 -10.28
N HIS A 231 -4.54 -5.81 -9.58
CA HIS A 231 -5.08 -5.23 -8.36
C HIS A 231 -6.33 -4.38 -8.65
N MET A 232 -7.39 -4.63 -7.89
CA MET A 232 -8.63 -3.86 -7.95
C MET A 232 -8.70 -2.91 -6.75
N PRO A 233 -8.61 -1.58 -6.96
CA PRO A 233 -8.76 -0.61 -5.89
C PRO A 233 -10.12 -0.72 -5.19
N PRO A 234 -10.23 -0.32 -3.91
CA PRO A 234 -11.48 -0.31 -3.15
C PRO A 234 -12.63 0.38 -3.90
N GLN A 235 -13.85 -0.01 -3.60
CA GLN A 235 -15.04 0.67 -4.13
C GLN A 235 -15.06 2.15 -3.69
N PRO A 236 -15.61 3.07 -4.50
CA PRO A 236 -15.57 4.51 -4.21
C PRO A 236 -16.09 4.90 -2.83
N PHE A 237 -17.14 4.22 -2.35
CA PHE A 237 -17.73 4.49 -1.04
C PHE A 237 -16.85 4.07 0.15
N LEU A 238 -15.82 3.25 -0.09
CA LEU A 238 -14.83 2.82 0.91
C LEU A 238 -13.61 3.74 0.98
N VAL A 239 -13.34 4.53 -0.06
CA VAL A 239 -12.12 5.34 -0.17
C VAL A 239 -11.89 6.22 1.05
N ALA A 240 -12.92 6.95 1.52
CA ALA A 240 -12.78 7.82 2.68
C ALA A 240 -12.42 7.02 3.96
N LYS A 241 -13.03 5.84 4.14
CA LYS A 241 -12.72 4.97 5.29
C LYS A 241 -11.32 4.38 5.20
N GLU A 242 -10.90 3.95 4.01
CA GLU A 242 -9.54 3.45 3.79
C GLU A 242 -8.48 4.53 4.03
N MET A 243 -8.75 5.77 3.64
CA MET A 243 -7.86 6.89 3.93
C MET A 243 -7.81 7.22 5.42
N GLU A 244 -8.95 7.13 6.14
CA GLU A 244 -8.94 7.24 7.61
C GLU A 244 -8.05 6.15 8.23
N ASN A 245 -8.23 4.90 7.83
CA ASN A 245 -7.42 3.76 8.26
C ASN A 245 -5.93 3.96 7.94
N PHE A 246 -5.61 4.51 6.78
CA PHE A 246 -4.26 4.86 6.35
C PHE A 246 -3.60 5.84 7.32
N PHE A 247 -4.28 6.92 7.71
CA PHE A 247 -3.72 7.91 8.65
C PHE A 247 -3.59 7.35 10.07
N ILE A 248 -4.55 6.55 10.54
CA ILE A 248 -4.44 5.87 11.83
C ILE A 248 -3.25 4.90 11.83
N TRP A 249 -3.06 4.14 10.73
CA TRP A 249 -1.90 3.26 10.59
C TRP A 249 -0.59 4.04 10.63
N TYR A 250 -0.49 5.16 9.92
CA TYR A 250 0.69 6.03 9.94
C TYR A 250 1.00 6.52 11.35
N GLU A 251 0.02 7.09 12.05
CA GLU A 251 0.19 7.60 13.42
C GLU A 251 0.65 6.49 14.39
N THR A 252 0.14 5.29 14.24
CA THR A 252 0.50 4.14 15.08
C THR A 252 1.93 3.65 14.83
N ASN A 253 2.44 3.77 13.60
CA ASN A 253 3.69 3.14 13.19
C ASN A 253 4.86 4.10 13.00
N LYS A 254 4.61 5.41 12.88
CA LYS A 254 5.64 6.42 12.57
C LYS A 254 6.82 6.47 13.56
N SER A 255 6.60 6.07 14.82
CA SER A 255 7.65 6.03 15.85
C SER A 255 8.21 4.62 16.09
N ILE A 256 7.72 3.61 15.36
CA ILE A 256 8.08 2.19 15.58
C ILE A 256 8.91 1.63 14.44
N LEU A 257 8.54 1.99 13.20
CA LEU A 257 9.18 1.47 12.00
C LEU A 257 10.44 2.27 11.66
N HIS A 258 11.40 1.58 11.03
CA HIS A 258 12.52 2.26 10.39
C HIS A 258 12.00 3.25 9.34
N PRO A 259 12.54 4.49 9.22
CA PRO A 259 11.99 5.51 8.33
C PRO A 259 11.85 5.07 6.87
N ILE A 260 12.82 4.30 6.35
CA ILE A 260 12.74 3.75 4.98
C ILE A 260 11.56 2.79 4.83
N VAL A 261 11.35 1.91 5.82
CA VAL A 261 10.22 0.97 5.83
C VAL A 261 8.90 1.72 5.94
N LEU A 262 8.83 2.73 6.80
CA LEU A 262 7.65 3.58 6.95
C LEU A 262 7.31 4.30 5.63
N ALA A 263 8.30 4.89 4.98
CA ALA A 263 8.14 5.59 3.71
C ALA A 263 7.63 4.65 2.60
N ALA A 264 8.23 3.46 2.48
CA ALA A 264 7.80 2.44 1.52
C ALA A 264 6.37 1.93 1.80
N GLU A 265 6.04 1.64 3.07
CA GLU A 265 4.70 1.21 3.47
C GLU A 265 3.62 2.27 3.17
N ILE A 266 3.91 3.54 3.44
CA ILE A 266 3.00 4.65 3.14
C ILE A 266 2.79 4.79 1.63
N HIS A 267 3.85 4.69 0.85
CA HIS A 267 3.74 4.71 -0.60
C HIS A 267 2.84 3.56 -1.11
N GLU A 268 3.14 2.33 -0.73
CA GLU A 268 2.41 1.15 -1.18
C GLU A 268 0.93 1.22 -0.79
N ARG A 269 0.62 1.58 0.46
CA ARG A 269 -0.76 1.72 0.95
C ARG A 269 -1.55 2.77 0.18
N LEU A 270 -0.96 3.93 -0.08
CA LEU A 270 -1.63 5.00 -0.80
C LEU A 270 -1.92 4.59 -2.26
N VAL A 271 -0.96 3.95 -2.93
CA VAL A 271 -1.16 3.43 -4.30
C VAL A 271 -2.18 2.29 -4.32
N THR A 272 -2.23 1.45 -3.29
CA THR A 272 -3.19 0.34 -3.17
C THR A 272 -4.62 0.85 -2.98
N ILE A 273 -4.84 1.86 -2.12
CA ILE A 273 -6.14 2.53 -1.97
C ILE A 273 -6.55 3.23 -3.27
N HIS A 274 -5.57 3.80 -3.98
CA HIS A 274 -5.78 4.54 -5.22
C HIS A 274 -6.90 5.58 -5.09
N PRO A 275 -6.77 6.52 -4.14
CA PRO A 275 -7.88 7.36 -3.72
C PRO A 275 -8.33 8.40 -4.76
N PHE A 276 -7.56 8.61 -5.82
CA PHE A 276 -7.77 9.65 -6.82
C PHE A 276 -8.08 9.07 -8.20
N ILE A 277 -8.60 9.89 -9.10
CA ILE A 277 -8.83 9.52 -10.51
C ILE A 277 -7.52 9.45 -11.28
N ASP A 278 -6.60 10.39 -11.03
CA ASP A 278 -5.26 10.48 -11.63
C ASP A 278 -4.28 11.00 -10.57
N GLY A 279 -2.98 10.93 -10.82
CA GLY A 279 -1.94 11.49 -9.94
C GLY A 279 -1.60 10.65 -8.70
N ASN A 280 -2.16 9.45 -8.55
CA ASN A 280 -1.90 8.57 -7.39
C ASN A 280 -0.41 8.23 -7.24
N GLY A 281 0.26 7.84 -8.32
CA GLY A 281 1.68 7.48 -8.29
C GLY A 281 2.57 8.67 -7.90
N ARG A 282 2.38 9.83 -8.52
CA ARG A 282 3.14 11.06 -8.20
C ARG A 282 2.92 11.50 -6.77
N THR A 283 1.67 11.52 -6.30
CA THR A 283 1.33 11.86 -4.91
C THR A 283 1.97 10.89 -3.92
N SER A 284 1.90 9.58 -4.18
CA SER A 284 2.49 8.56 -3.29
C SER A 284 4.01 8.67 -3.20
N ARG A 285 4.70 8.94 -4.31
CA ARG A 285 6.15 9.17 -4.33
C ARG A 285 6.54 10.44 -3.58
N LEU A 286 5.75 11.50 -3.68
CA LEU A 286 5.98 12.74 -2.93
C LEU A 286 5.76 12.55 -1.42
N VAL A 287 4.69 11.86 -1.00
CA VAL A 287 4.43 11.58 0.42
C VAL A 287 5.51 10.66 1.01
N MET A 288 5.97 9.65 0.25
CA MET A 288 7.10 8.81 0.61
C MET A 288 8.36 9.66 0.87
N ASN A 289 8.68 10.55 -0.07
CA ASN A 289 9.87 11.41 0.02
C ASN A 289 9.73 12.46 1.14
N LEU A 290 8.53 12.92 1.46
CA LEU A 290 8.31 13.77 2.64
C LEU A 290 8.75 13.05 3.92
N ILE A 291 8.41 11.76 4.09
CA ILE A 291 8.84 10.96 5.25
C ILE A 291 10.37 10.86 5.28
N LEU A 292 11.00 10.54 4.16
CA LEU A 292 12.46 10.42 4.08
C LEU A 292 13.14 11.73 4.48
N LEU A 293 12.70 12.85 3.92
CA LEU A 293 13.24 14.19 4.23
C LEU A 293 13.05 14.55 5.71
N GLN A 294 11.87 14.28 6.30
CA GLN A 294 11.60 14.54 7.74
C GLN A 294 12.54 13.77 8.67
N HIS A 295 13.02 12.59 8.24
CA HIS A 295 13.96 11.79 9.02
C HIS A 295 15.43 12.02 8.63
N GLY A 296 15.68 13.06 7.81
CA GLY A 296 17.03 13.46 7.43
C GLY A 296 17.67 12.57 6.36
N TYR A 297 16.89 11.82 5.61
CA TYR A 297 17.30 11.17 4.38
C TYR A 297 17.19 12.15 3.20
N ILE A 298 17.49 11.70 2.00
CA ILE A 298 17.32 12.50 0.78
C ILE A 298 16.13 12.00 -0.04
N ILE A 299 15.93 12.55 -1.23
CA ILE A 299 14.90 12.08 -2.14
C ILE A 299 15.31 10.74 -2.75
N ALA A 300 14.55 9.69 -2.48
CA ALA A 300 14.62 8.43 -3.20
C ALA A 300 14.08 8.62 -4.61
N ASN A 301 14.96 8.57 -5.61
CA ASN A 301 14.61 8.82 -7.01
C ASN A 301 14.40 7.51 -7.76
N ILE A 302 13.14 7.13 -7.96
CA ILE A 302 12.76 5.98 -8.80
C ILE A 302 12.88 6.40 -10.27
N LYS A 303 13.69 5.69 -11.04
CA LYS A 303 13.92 5.99 -12.45
C LYS A 303 12.75 5.56 -13.33
N GLY A 304 12.43 6.40 -14.33
CA GLY A 304 11.34 6.19 -15.28
C GLY A 304 11.77 5.48 -16.58
N ASP A 305 13.00 4.96 -16.68
CA ASP A 305 13.38 4.10 -17.80
C ASP A 305 12.57 2.79 -17.77
N TYR A 306 12.56 2.08 -18.89
CA TYR A 306 11.70 0.90 -19.06
C TYR A 306 11.96 -0.17 -17.98
N ASP A 307 13.22 -0.52 -17.74
CA ASP A 307 13.58 -1.63 -16.86
C ASP A 307 13.28 -1.28 -15.39
N SER A 308 13.68 -0.10 -14.94
CA SER A 308 13.42 0.39 -13.57
C SER A 308 11.91 0.52 -13.30
N ARG A 309 11.15 1.05 -14.28
CA ARG A 309 9.69 1.18 -14.19
C ARG A 309 9.01 -0.18 -14.11
N MET A 310 9.46 -1.18 -14.89
CA MET A 310 8.89 -2.53 -14.83
C MET A 310 9.18 -3.23 -13.50
N GLN A 311 10.38 -3.07 -12.94
CA GLN A 311 10.71 -3.59 -11.61
C GLN A 311 9.84 -2.95 -10.52
N TYR A 312 9.67 -1.64 -10.58
CA TYR A 312 8.80 -0.90 -9.66
C TYR A 312 7.35 -1.39 -9.72
N TYR A 313 6.78 -1.54 -10.90
CA TYR A 313 5.40 -2.02 -11.05
C TYR A 313 5.24 -3.46 -10.61
N GLN A 314 6.19 -4.33 -10.92
CA GLN A 314 6.15 -5.73 -10.49
C GLN A 314 6.25 -5.88 -8.97
N ALA A 315 7.09 -5.10 -8.32
CA ALA A 315 7.21 -5.09 -6.86
C ALA A 315 5.91 -4.61 -6.20
N LEU A 316 5.28 -3.55 -6.73
CA LEU A 316 3.97 -3.08 -6.28
C LEU A 316 2.87 -4.12 -6.48
N GLU A 317 2.78 -4.72 -7.65
CA GLU A 317 1.76 -5.73 -7.93
C GLU A 317 1.90 -6.96 -7.02
N THR A 318 3.14 -7.40 -6.75
CA THR A 318 3.41 -8.48 -5.79
C THR A 318 2.93 -8.11 -4.39
N ALA A 319 3.19 -6.88 -3.95
CA ALA A 319 2.74 -6.40 -2.66
C ALA A 319 1.21 -6.37 -2.55
N GLN A 320 0.53 -5.90 -3.60
CA GLN A 320 -0.92 -5.72 -3.65
C GLN A 320 -1.69 -7.03 -3.81
N THR A 321 -1.19 -7.97 -4.62
CA THR A 321 -1.93 -9.18 -4.99
C THR A 321 -1.56 -10.41 -4.17
N LYS A 322 -0.31 -10.50 -3.69
CA LYS A 322 0.21 -11.65 -2.94
C LYS A 322 0.37 -11.39 -1.44
N ASN A 323 -0.01 -10.19 -0.98
CA ASN A 323 0.21 -9.74 0.41
C ASN A 323 1.67 -9.91 0.88
N ASN A 324 2.62 -9.83 -0.06
CA ASN A 324 4.05 -9.90 0.18
C ASN A 324 4.71 -8.59 -0.22
N LYS A 325 5.03 -7.76 0.77
CA LYS A 325 5.61 -6.42 0.58
C LYS A 325 7.14 -6.43 0.54
N GLU A 326 7.78 -7.57 0.78
CA GLU A 326 9.24 -7.67 0.91
C GLU A 326 9.96 -7.09 -0.31
N ASP A 327 9.54 -7.49 -1.51
CA ASP A 327 10.16 -7.04 -2.77
C ASP A 327 10.05 -5.53 -2.95
N PHE A 328 8.91 -4.95 -2.55
CA PHE A 328 8.70 -3.51 -2.64
C PHE A 328 9.52 -2.74 -1.60
N LEU A 329 9.60 -3.25 -0.35
CA LEU A 329 10.44 -2.65 0.69
C LEU A 329 11.91 -2.67 0.30
N LEU A 330 12.40 -3.78 -0.25
CA LEU A 330 13.76 -3.92 -0.77
C LEU A 330 14.01 -2.96 -1.94
N PHE A 331 13.07 -2.85 -2.87
CA PHE A 331 13.18 -1.93 -3.99
C PHE A 331 13.35 -0.47 -3.53
N ILE A 332 12.49 0.01 -2.62
CA ILE A 332 12.59 1.39 -2.11
C ILE A 332 13.89 1.60 -1.30
N ALA A 333 14.27 0.62 -0.47
CA ALA A 333 15.53 0.69 0.27
C ALA A 333 16.74 0.78 -0.69
N GLN A 334 16.73 0.02 -1.77
CA GLN A 334 17.78 0.09 -2.78
C GLN A 334 17.82 1.46 -3.50
N MET A 335 16.66 2.03 -3.85
CA MET A 335 16.59 3.36 -4.47
C MET A 335 17.11 4.46 -3.56
N GLU A 336 16.81 4.41 -2.26
CA GLU A 336 17.35 5.37 -1.29
C GLU A 336 18.86 5.20 -1.12
N LYS A 337 19.33 3.95 -1.02
CA LYS A 337 20.77 3.67 -0.94
C LYS A 337 21.52 4.26 -2.13
N GLU A 338 21.06 3.99 -3.36
CA GLU A 338 21.66 4.51 -4.58
C GLU A 338 21.64 6.05 -4.63
N SER A 339 20.55 6.66 -4.19
CA SER A 339 20.44 8.12 -4.10
C SER A 339 21.46 8.69 -3.12
N LEU A 340 21.63 8.09 -1.94
CA LEU A 340 22.63 8.49 -0.93
C LEU A 340 24.06 8.30 -1.42
N GLU A 341 24.39 7.16 -2.01
CA GLU A 341 25.72 6.89 -2.56
C GLU A 341 26.08 7.91 -3.65
N ARG A 342 25.15 8.19 -4.55
CA ARG A 342 25.32 9.19 -5.60
C ARG A 342 25.54 10.60 -5.02
N TYR A 343 24.71 11.00 -4.06
CA TYR A 343 24.83 12.31 -3.42
C TYR A 343 26.19 12.47 -2.73
N LEU A 344 26.60 11.48 -1.94
CA LEU A 344 27.89 11.49 -1.25
C LEU A 344 29.07 11.51 -2.21
N ASN A 345 28.98 10.84 -3.35
CA ASN A 345 30.01 10.89 -4.40
C ASN A 345 30.13 12.28 -5.02
N ILE A 346 29.03 13.03 -5.14
CA ILE A 346 29.05 14.39 -5.70
C ILE A 346 29.67 15.38 -4.71
N ILE A 347 29.31 15.29 -3.42
CA ILE A 347 29.77 16.25 -2.40
C ILE A 347 31.16 15.91 -1.83
N GLY A 348 31.59 14.66 -1.98
CA GLY A 348 32.90 14.18 -1.49
C GLY A 348 34.04 14.37 -2.49
N GLN A 349 33.77 14.89 -3.69
CA GLN A 349 34.74 15.32 -4.70
C GLN A 349 35.05 16.80 -4.56
#